data_7ee175a7338dfe36501b71291fbb47dc
#
_entry.id   7ee175a7338dfe36501b71291fbb47dc
#
_cell.length_a   1.000
_cell.length_b   1.000
_cell.length_c   1.000
_cell.angle_alpha   90.00
_cell.angle_beta   90.00
_cell.angle_gamma   90.00
#
_symmetry.space_group_name_H-M   'P 1'
#
loop_
_entity.id
_entity.type
_entity.pdbx_description
1 polymer ?
#
loop_
_entity_poly.entity_id
_entity_poly.type
_entity_poly.pdbx_seq_one_letter_code
_entity_poly.pdbx_strand_id
1 'polypeptide(L)'
;MNSAAQGTAMSRLSPRRSLGLGAAALVLTLGVSGCAGSPASVELSDDTVIVDVRTPAEYATGHLDGAVNIDFQSPSFDDTVADLDSDADYVVYCQSGNRSAQAVSVMVAADLTVQDAGGVDEAAEATGLPVVP
;
A
#
# COMPACT_ATOMS: atom_id res chain seq x y z
N MET A 1 55.55 -10.41 20.21
CA MET A 1 56.11 -11.77 20.27
C MET A 1 55.31 -12.62 19.30
N ASN A 2 56.01 -12.99 18.25
CA ASN A 2 55.94 -14.20 17.46
C ASN A 2 54.67 -14.45 16.64
N SER A 3 54.84 -14.35 15.37
CA SER A 3 55.54 -15.16 14.35
C SER A 3 54.54 -16.11 13.71
N ALA A 4 54.30 -15.85 12.40
CA ALA A 4 54.77 -16.59 11.22
C ALA A 4 54.05 -17.96 11.10
N ALA A 5 53.68 -18.49 9.95
CA ALA A 5 54.19 -18.50 8.60
C ALA A 5 53.14 -19.19 7.71
N GLN A 6 52.96 -18.74 6.47
CA GLN A 6 53.39 -19.38 5.22
C GLN A 6 52.85 -20.81 4.93
N GLY A 7 52.17 -20.94 3.83
CA GLY A 7 51.84 -22.21 3.20
C GLY A 7 51.29 -22.04 1.80
N THR A 8 52.22 -21.83 0.88
CA THR A 8 52.04 -21.84 -0.59
C THR A 8 51.75 -23.26 -1.07
N ALA A 9 50.77 -23.44 -1.94
CA ALA A 9 50.76 -24.53 -2.89
C ALA A 9 49.98 -24.18 -4.16
N MET A 10 50.77 -23.86 -5.17
CA MET A 10 50.36 -23.86 -6.60
C MET A 10 50.14 -25.30 -7.04
N SER A 11 49.08 -25.56 -7.74
CA SER A 11 49.02 -26.69 -8.68
C SER A 11 48.29 -26.28 -9.93
N ARG A 12 49.06 -26.34 -10.95
CA ARG A 12 48.81 -26.07 -12.36
C ARG A 12 48.10 -27.21 -13.05
N LEU A 13 47.63 -26.90 -14.25
CA LEU A 13 47.39 -27.76 -15.44
C LEU A 13 45.98 -28.38 -15.49
N SER A 14 45.29 -28.41 -16.60
CA SER A 14 45.49 -27.98 -17.99
C SER A 14 44.18 -28.18 -18.77
N PRO A 15 44.03 -27.67 -19.99
CA PRO A 15 42.76 -27.48 -20.67
C PRO A 15 42.35 -28.72 -21.49
N ARG A 16 41.06 -28.99 -21.57
CA ARG A 16 40.54 -29.83 -22.65
C ARG A 16 39.41 -29.08 -23.38
N ARG A 17 39.76 -28.65 -24.60
CA ARG A 17 38.84 -28.26 -25.64
C ARG A 17 37.90 -29.39 -25.97
N SER A 18 36.64 -29.14 -26.01
CA SER A 18 35.67 -29.87 -26.79
C SER A 18 34.76 -28.89 -27.49
N LEU A 19 34.93 -28.79 -28.77
CA LEU A 19 33.99 -28.16 -29.70
C LEU A 19 32.70 -28.98 -29.65
N GLY A 20 31.60 -28.33 -29.28
CA GLY A 20 30.25 -28.83 -29.45
C GLY A 20 29.43 -27.75 -30.08
N LEU A 21 29.27 -27.83 -31.41
CA LEU A 21 28.34 -26.99 -32.15
C LEU A 21 26.92 -27.46 -31.79
N GLY A 22 26.19 -26.64 -31.05
CA GLY A 22 24.78 -26.86 -30.75
C GLY A 22 24.05 -25.52 -30.84
N ALA A 23 23.45 -25.30 -32.02
CA ALA A 23 22.52 -24.18 -32.20
C ALA A 23 21.26 -24.46 -31.37
N ALA A 24 21.10 -23.78 -30.23
CA ALA A 24 19.86 -23.73 -29.50
C ALA A 24 19.32 -22.32 -29.58
N ALA A 25 18.24 -22.17 -30.32
CA ALA A 25 17.48 -20.93 -30.45
C ALA A 25 16.99 -20.48 -29.05
N LEU A 26 17.53 -19.38 -28.58
CA LEU A 26 17.08 -18.70 -27.37
C LEU A 26 15.78 -17.97 -27.70
N VAL A 27 14.66 -18.60 -27.47
CA VAL A 27 13.35 -17.95 -27.48
C VAL A 27 13.27 -17.11 -26.20
N LEU A 28 13.55 -15.81 -26.33
CA LEU A 28 13.38 -14.84 -25.27
C LEU A 28 11.88 -14.52 -25.14
N THR A 29 11.17 -15.32 -24.34
CA THR A 29 9.83 -14.95 -23.93
C THR A 29 9.95 -13.81 -22.92
N LEU A 30 9.74 -12.56 -23.38
CA LEU A 30 9.47 -11.45 -22.48
C LEU A 30 8.11 -11.72 -21.78
N GLY A 31 8.18 -12.34 -20.64
CA GLY A 31 7.05 -12.36 -19.72
C GLY A 31 6.83 -10.95 -19.19
N VAL A 32 5.90 -10.23 -19.79
CA VAL A 32 5.33 -9.03 -19.16
C VAL A 32 4.52 -9.53 -17.96
N SER A 33 5.17 -9.68 -16.81
CA SER A 33 4.47 -9.75 -15.53
C SER A 33 3.88 -8.37 -15.26
N GLY A 34 2.70 -8.12 -15.80
CA GLY A 34 1.84 -7.06 -15.34
C GLY A 34 1.45 -7.37 -13.91
N CYS A 35 2.14 -6.76 -12.95
CA CYS A 35 1.62 -6.62 -11.60
C CYS A 35 0.42 -5.66 -11.69
N ALA A 36 -0.73 -6.18 -12.09
CA ALA A 36 -1.98 -5.62 -11.67
C ALA A 36 -2.04 -5.91 -10.16
N GLY A 37 -1.59 -4.96 -9.35
CA GLY A 37 -1.83 -5.00 -7.92
C GLY A 37 -3.35 -5.00 -7.74
N SER A 38 -3.90 -6.13 -7.34
CA SER A 38 -5.26 -6.14 -6.81
C SER A 38 -5.28 -5.13 -5.66
N PRO A 39 -6.30 -4.27 -5.57
CA PRO A 39 -6.46 -3.43 -4.40
C PRO A 39 -6.40 -4.34 -3.17
N ALA A 40 -5.58 -3.97 -2.20
CA ALA A 40 -5.50 -4.73 -0.96
C ALA A 40 -6.90 -4.72 -0.34
N SER A 41 -7.48 -5.90 -0.14
CA SER A 41 -8.78 -6.00 0.52
C SER A 41 -8.63 -5.43 1.94
N VAL A 42 -9.50 -4.52 2.28
CA VAL A 42 -9.59 -3.95 3.63
C VAL A 42 -10.44 -4.89 4.48
N GLU A 43 -9.89 -5.36 5.58
CA GLU A 43 -10.64 -6.16 6.55
C GLU A 43 -11.52 -5.24 7.39
N LEU A 44 -12.82 -5.39 7.27
CA LEU A 44 -13.80 -4.66 8.07
C LEU A 44 -14.21 -5.51 9.27
N SER A 45 -14.10 -4.95 10.46
CA SER A 45 -14.70 -5.47 11.70
C SER A 45 -15.97 -4.69 12.06
N ASP A 46 -16.71 -5.18 13.04
CA ASP A 46 -17.92 -4.48 13.52
C ASP A 46 -17.60 -3.10 14.13
N ASP A 47 -16.35 -2.89 14.55
CA ASP A 47 -15.87 -1.66 15.17
C ASP A 47 -15.12 -0.75 14.16
N THR A 48 -15.09 -1.13 12.86
CA THR A 48 -14.42 -0.32 11.83
C THR A 48 -15.26 0.89 11.44
N VAL A 49 -14.67 2.07 11.52
CA VAL A 49 -15.28 3.33 11.11
C VAL A 49 -14.77 3.72 9.72
N ILE A 50 -15.69 3.88 8.77
CA ILE A 50 -15.37 4.36 7.41
C ILE A 50 -15.41 5.89 7.41
N VAL A 51 -14.33 6.53 6.97
CA VAL A 51 -14.18 7.98 6.97
C VAL A 51 -14.00 8.51 5.56
N ASP A 52 -14.91 9.36 5.13
CA ASP A 52 -14.81 10.13 3.90
C ASP A 52 -14.19 11.52 4.21
N VAL A 53 -12.95 11.73 3.74
CA VAL A 53 -12.26 13.01 3.99
C VAL A 53 -12.43 14.04 2.87
N ARG A 54 -13.44 13.83 2.00
CA ARG A 54 -13.86 14.81 0.99
C ARG A 54 -14.64 15.96 1.64
N THR A 55 -14.87 17.00 0.85
CA THR A 55 -15.75 18.09 1.27
C THR A 55 -17.20 17.60 1.48
N PRO A 56 -18.00 18.28 2.32
CA PRO A 56 -19.42 17.94 2.49
C PRO A 56 -20.22 17.94 1.19
N ALA A 57 -19.85 18.80 0.25
CA ALA A 57 -20.50 18.85 -1.07
C ALA A 57 -20.19 17.61 -1.92
N GLU A 58 -18.94 17.12 -1.90
CA GLU A 58 -18.57 15.87 -2.57
C GLU A 58 -19.24 14.64 -1.91
N TYR A 59 -19.25 14.61 -0.58
CA TYR A 59 -19.92 13.57 0.20
C TYR A 59 -21.41 13.46 -0.16
N ALA A 60 -22.09 14.60 -0.27
CA ALA A 60 -23.52 14.65 -0.60
C ALA A 60 -23.84 14.18 -2.05
N THR A 61 -22.84 14.08 -2.94
CA THR A 61 -23.06 13.53 -4.29
C THR A 61 -23.05 12.02 -4.35
N GLY A 62 -22.63 11.35 -3.27
CA GLY A 62 -22.53 9.92 -3.09
C GLY A 62 -21.30 9.58 -2.25
N HIS A 63 -21.46 8.65 -1.32
CA HIS A 63 -20.42 8.20 -0.38
C HIS A 63 -20.58 6.71 -0.09
N LEU A 64 -19.57 6.07 0.50
CA LEU A 64 -19.69 4.68 0.91
C LEU A 64 -20.73 4.53 2.01
N ASP A 65 -21.53 3.48 1.92
CA ASP A 65 -22.58 3.20 2.92
C ASP A 65 -21.99 3.12 4.34
N GLY A 66 -22.57 3.90 5.25
CA GLY A 66 -22.11 4.01 6.63
C GLY A 66 -20.89 4.91 6.85
N ALA A 67 -20.36 5.55 5.82
CA ALA A 67 -19.22 6.47 5.97
C ALA A 67 -19.59 7.74 6.75
N VAL A 68 -18.65 8.19 7.58
CA VAL A 68 -18.70 9.48 8.27
C VAL A 68 -17.88 10.51 7.49
N ASN A 69 -18.43 11.70 7.28
CA ASN A 69 -17.68 12.76 6.61
C ASN A 69 -16.87 13.60 7.61
N ILE A 70 -15.56 13.64 7.42
CA ILE A 70 -14.60 14.50 8.14
C ILE A 70 -13.75 15.22 7.11
N ASP A 71 -14.13 16.43 6.74
CA ASP A 71 -13.49 17.19 5.68
C ASP A 71 -12.02 17.53 6.01
N PHE A 72 -11.09 16.94 5.25
CA PHE A 72 -9.65 17.19 5.41
C PHE A 72 -9.27 18.66 5.20
N GLN A 73 -10.04 19.42 4.43
CA GLN A 73 -9.79 20.82 4.14
C GLN A 73 -10.38 21.76 5.22
N SER A 74 -11.10 21.20 6.19
CA SER A 74 -11.63 21.98 7.32
C SER A 74 -10.51 22.45 8.24
N PRO A 75 -10.52 23.71 8.70
CA PRO A 75 -9.56 24.16 9.71
C PRO A 75 -9.69 23.42 11.06
N SER A 76 -10.81 22.72 11.29
CA SER A 76 -11.03 21.90 12.48
C SER A 76 -10.71 20.41 12.29
N PHE A 77 -10.06 20.02 11.20
CA PHE A 77 -9.75 18.60 10.92
C PHE A 77 -8.90 17.97 12.02
N ASP A 78 -7.81 18.61 12.41
CA ASP A 78 -6.91 18.13 13.46
C ASP A 78 -7.59 18.02 14.83
N ASP A 79 -8.44 18.98 15.18
CA ASP A 79 -9.22 18.94 16.43
C ASP A 79 -10.23 17.77 16.39
N THR A 80 -10.90 17.56 15.24
CA THR A 80 -11.82 16.44 15.08
C THR A 80 -11.10 15.09 15.18
N VAL A 81 -9.91 14.97 14.58
CA VAL A 81 -9.09 13.76 14.67
C VAL A 81 -8.66 13.47 16.11
N ALA A 82 -8.33 14.51 16.88
CA ALA A 82 -7.93 14.37 18.28
C ALA A 82 -9.07 13.86 19.19
N ASP A 83 -10.32 14.05 18.79
CA ASP A 83 -11.52 13.60 19.53
C ASP A 83 -12.01 12.20 19.10
N LEU A 84 -11.35 11.56 18.11
CA LEU A 84 -11.70 10.21 17.66
C LEU A 84 -11.33 9.13 18.69
N ASP A 85 -12.07 8.05 18.67
CA ASP A 85 -11.83 6.91 19.55
C ASP A 85 -10.54 6.17 19.15
N SER A 86 -9.57 6.10 20.05
CA SER A 86 -8.29 5.43 19.81
C SER A 86 -8.39 3.90 19.78
N ASP A 87 -9.49 3.34 20.27
CA ASP A 87 -9.72 1.89 20.30
C ASP A 87 -10.42 1.38 19.02
N ALA A 88 -10.91 2.29 18.17
CA ALA A 88 -11.54 1.95 16.90
C ALA A 88 -10.52 1.82 15.75
N ASP A 89 -10.85 0.99 14.75
CA ASP A 89 -10.14 0.91 13.48
C ASP A 89 -10.78 1.85 12.45
N TYR A 90 -9.96 2.58 11.72
CA TYR A 90 -10.42 3.55 10.71
C TYR A 90 -10.01 3.14 9.31
N VAL A 91 -10.93 3.27 8.37
CA VAL A 91 -10.69 3.14 6.93
C VAL A 91 -11.01 4.48 6.27
N VAL A 92 -10.02 5.11 5.67
CA VAL A 92 -10.10 6.48 5.17
C VAL A 92 -10.03 6.49 3.66
N TYR A 93 -10.90 7.23 3.00
CA TYR A 93 -10.87 7.45 1.56
C TYR A 93 -11.18 8.90 1.19
N CYS A 94 -10.83 9.28 -0.03
CA CYS A 94 -11.20 10.56 -0.62
C CYS A 94 -11.65 10.39 -2.08
N GLN A 95 -11.52 11.41 -2.92
CA GLN A 95 -11.91 11.31 -4.33
C GLN A 95 -10.90 10.50 -5.17
N SER A 96 -9.60 10.69 -4.92
CA SER A 96 -8.51 10.12 -5.75
C SER A 96 -7.28 9.65 -4.95
N GLY A 97 -7.39 9.52 -3.64
CA GLY A 97 -6.31 9.03 -2.77
C GLY A 97 -5.32 10.08 -2.24
N ASN A 98 -5.28 11.30 -2.79
CA ASN A 98 -4.32 12.32 -2.36
C ASN A 98 -4.61 12.89 -0.96
N ARG A 99 -5.86 13.20 -0.68
CA ARG A 99 -6.28 13.75 0.63
C ARG A 99 -6.29 12.65 1.69
N SER A 100 -6.72 11.44 1.33
CA SER A 100 -6.74 10.30 2.25
C SER A 100 -5.34 9.95 2.75
N ALA A 101 -4.34 9.91 1.87
CA ALA A 101 -2.95 9.66 2.27
C ALA A 101 -2.42 10.69 3.27
N GLN A 102 -2.79 11.96 3.11
CA GLN A 102 -2.41 13.02 4.05
C GLN A 102 -3.20 12.93 5.36
N ALA A 103 -4.51 12.67 5.29
CA ALA A 103 -5.37 12.47 6.45
C ALA A 103 -4.90 11.29 7.31
N VAL A 104 -4.56 10.16 6.68
CA VAL A 104 -3.98 9.00 7.35
C VAL A 104 -2.70 9.36 8.10
N SER A 105 -1.83 10.18 7.51
CA SER A 105 -0.60 10.62 8.18
C SER A 105 -0.87 11.42 9.46
N VAL A 106 -1.90 12.28 9.45
CA VAL A 106 -2.33 13.04 10.63
C VAL A 106 -2.95 12.12 11.68
N MET A 107 -3.82 11.20 11.25
CA MET A 107 -4.51 10.27 12.15
C MET A 107 -3.55 9.29 12.81
N VAL A 108 -2.57 8.76 12.08
CA VAL A 108 -1.50 7.91 12.64
C VAL A 108 -0.64 8.69 13.64
N ALA A 109 -0.36 9.97 13.38
CA ALA A 109 0.35 10.83 14.32
C ALA A 109 -0.45 11.11 15.61
N ALA A 110 -1.76 10.91 15.58
CA ALA A 110 -2.67 10.96 16.73
C ALA A 110 -2.89 9.56 17.39
N ASP A 111 -2.00 8.60 17.10
CA ASP A 111 -2.04 7.22 17.64
C ASP A 111 -3.29 6.41 17.27
N LEU A 112 -3.97 6.75 16.16
CA LEU A 112 -5.12 6.00 15.66
C LEU A 112 -4.67 4.83 14.74
N THR A 113 -5.42 3.74 14.75
CA THR A 113 -5.27 2.63 13.80
C THR A 113 -6.02 2.94 12.51
N VAL A 114 -5.29 3.17 11.41
CA VAL A 114 -5.87 3.69 10.16
C VAL A 114 -5.36 2.96 8.95
N GLN A 115 -6.26 2.67 8.00
CA GLN A 115 -5.95 2.15 6.66
C GLN A 115 -6.38 3.18 5.60
N ASP A 116 -5.51 3.42 4.61
CA ASP A 116 -5.85 4.24 3.44
C ASP A 116 -6.52 3.36 2.38
N ALA A 117 -7.74 3.68 2.02
CA ALA A 117 -8.48 3.00 0.96
C ALA A 117 -8.45 3.75 -0.40
N GLY A 118 -7.70 4.83 -0.48
CA GLY A 118 -7.49 5.55 -1.73
C GLY A 118 -8.66 6.41 -2.18
N GLY A 119 -9.03 6.32 -3.46
CA GLY A 119 -10.19 7.00 -4.03
C GLY A 119 -11.51 6.30 -3.72
N VAL A 120 -12.63 6.98 -3.96
CA VAL A 120 -13.97 6.44 -3.66
C VAL A 120 -14.25 5.11 -4.37
N ASP A 121 -13.84 4.97 -5.62
CA ASP A 121 -14.05 3.73 -6.39
C ASP A 121 -13.16 2.59 -5.88
N GLU A 122 -11.91 2.90 -5.56
CA GLU A 122 -10.95 1.95 -4.96
C GLU A 122 -11.43 1.50 -3.57
N ALA A 123 -11.91 2.43 -2.76
CA ALA A 123 -12.45 2.14 -1.45
C ALA A 123 -13.73 1.28 -1.51
N ALA A 124 -14.63 1.54 -2.46
CA ALA A 124 -15.80 0.70 -2.69
C ALA A 124 -15.41 -0.74 -3.06
N GLU A 125 -14.40 -0.90 -3.90
CA GLU A 125 -13.89 -2.21 -4.31
C GLU A 125 -13.18 -2.93 -3.16
N ALA A 126 -12.33 -2.21 -2.40
CA ALA A 126 -11.55 -2.77 -1.29
C ALA A 126 -12.42 -3.19 -0.09
N THR A 127 -13.48 -2.42 0.20
CA THR A 127 -14.39 -2.67 1.33
C THR A 127 -15.62 -3.52 0.98
N GLY A 128 -15.98 -3.56 -0.31
CA GLY A 128 -17.24 -4.17 -0.76
C GLY A 128 -18.49 -3.36 -0.41
N LEU A 129 -18.33 -2.13 0.11
CA LEU A 129 -19.46 -1.26 0.45
C LEU A 129 -19.99 -0.54 -0.79
N PRO A 130 -21.32 -0.43 -0.96
CA PRO A 130 -21.91 0.34 -2.05
C PRO A 130 -21.73 1.84 -1.85
N VAL A 131 -21.69 2.58 -2.96
CA VAL A 131 -21.82 4.03 -2.93
C VAL A 131 -23.31 4.38 -2.88
N VAL A 132 -23.71 5.13 -1.87
CA VAL A 132 -25.08 5.59 -1.63
C VAL A 132 -25.17 7.11 -1.75
N PRO A 133 -26.35 7.68 -2.06
CA PRO A 133 -26.56 9.14 -2.13
C PRO A 133 -26.36 9.86 -0.80
#